data_f9462c58bdf6f4377f6198f6564e042f
#
_entry.id   f9462c58bdf6f4377f6198f6564e042f
#
_cell.length_a   1.000
_cell.length_b   1.000
_cell.length_c   1.000
_cell.angle_alpha   90.00
_cell.angle_beta   90.00
_cell.angle_gamma   90.00
#
_symmetry.space_group_name_H-M   'P 1'
#
loop_
_entity.id
_entity.type
_entity.pdbx_description
1 polymer ?
#
loop_
_entity_poly.entity_id
_entity_poly.type
_entity_poly.pdbx_seq_one_letter_code
_entity_poly.pdbx_strand_id
1 'polypeptide(L)'
;MEDRIISANLMMEEQAVELSLRPRYLAEYIGQSQIKDNLKIYIEAAKMRNEALDHVLLYGPPGLGKTTLANIIANELGVNLRTTSGPAIERPGDLAALLTNLQEGDVLFIDEIHRLHRTVEEVLYPAMEDFALDIMIGKGPSARSVRLDLPPFTLIGATTRAGLLSAPLRDRFGVVNRLEFYTVEELSYIVSRGADIFGIDIIGDAADEIALRSRGTPRIANRLLKRVRDFAQVRADGHITTDIAKEALQRLQVDPMGLDLIDHKMLRAMIKNFRGGPVGLDTIAATIGEESQTIEDVYEPYLLQIGYLQRTPRGRVATPAAYQHLGLPMPADS
;
A
#
# COMPACT_ATOMS: atom_id res chain seq x y z
N MET A 1 -15.68 22.10 21.46
CA MET A 1 -15.71 22.49 20.02
C MET A 1 -14.32 22.82 19.52
N GLU A 2 -13.49 23.52 20.31
CA GLU A 2 -12.06 23.83 19.99
C GLU A 2 -11.20 22.57 19.80
N ASP A 3 -11.32 21.56 20.67
CA ASP A 3 -10.53 20.31 20.53
C ASP A 3 -10.81 19.54 19.23
N ARG A 4 -12.03 19.63 18.70
CA ARG A 4 -12.37 19.01 17.39
C ARG A 4 -11.78 19.76 16.20
N ILE A 5 -11.66 21.08 16.30
CA ILE A 5 -11.08 21.94 15.24
C ILE A 5 -9.57 21.77 15.26
N ILE A 6 -8.95 21.72 16.43
CA ILE A 6 -7.50 21.48 16.59
C ILE A 6 -7.13 20.09 16.06
N SER A 7 -7.93 19.04 16.33
CA SER A 7 -7.69 17.70 15.80
C SER A 7 -7.87 17.61 14.28
N ALA A 8 -8.83 18.34 13.70
CA ALA A 8 -9.03 18.40 12.25
C ALA A 8 -7.89 19.14 11.53
N ASN A 9 -7.41 20.25 12.09
CA ASN A 9 -6.28 21.00 11.55
C ASN A 9 -4.98 20.19 11.63
N LEU A 10 -4.72 19.52 12.75
CA LEU A 10 -3.58 18.62 12.90
C LEU A 10 -3.62 17.45 11.89
N MET A 11 -4.79 16.88 11.63
CA MET A 11 -4.95 15.85 10.59
C MET A 11 -4.70 16.40 9.18
N MET A 12 -5.13 17.62 8.88
CA MET A 12 -4.88 18.26 7.59
C MET A 12 -3.39 18.58 7.39
N GLU A 13 -2.72 19.07 8.41
CA GLU A 13 -1.27 19.33 8.39
C GLU A 13 -0.48 18.02 8.25
N GLU A 14 -0.87 16.97 8.96
CA GLU A 14 -0.25 15.66 8.83
C GLU A 14 -0.42 15.05 7.43
N GLN A 15 -1.60 15.20 6.83
CA GLN A 15 -1.84 14.78 5.45
C GLN A 15 -1.04 15.59 4.44
N ALA A 16 -0.96 16.91 4.60
CA ALA A 16 -0.17 17.78 3.73
C ALA A 16 1.32 17.41 3.77
N VAL A 17 1.85 17.13 4.96
CA VAL A 17 3.23 16.68 5.17
C VAL A 17 3.45 15.30 4.53
N GLU A 18 2.53 14.36 4.69
CA GLU A 18 2.64 13.04 4.04
C GLU A 18 2.62 13.15 2.52
N LEU A 19 1.79 14.04 1.97
CA LEU A 19 1.74 14.32 0.54
C LEU A 19 3.03 14.95 0.02
N SER A 20 3.70 15.79 0.81
CA SER A 20 4.97 16.41 0.43
C SER A 20 6.12 15.41 0.27
N LEU A 21 6.08 14.30 1.02
CA LEU A 21 7.08 13.23 0.94
C LEU A 21 6.91 12.33 -0.30
N ARG A 22 5.73 12.36 -0.94
CA ARG A 22 5.46 11.50 -2.09
C ARG A 22 6.15 12.05 -3.34
N PRO A 23 6.87 11.21 -4.11
CA PRO A 23 7.41 11.60 -5.40
C PRO A 23 6.26 11.93 -6.37
N ARG A 24 6.49 12.93 -7.22
CA ARG A 24 5.51 13.39 -8.22
C ARG A 24 5.77 12.84 -9.61
N TYR A 25 7.00 12.47 -9.91
CA TYR A 25 7.45 12.00 -11.22
C TYR A 25 8.29 10.74 -11.08
N LEU A 26 8.38 9.96 -12.16
CA LEU A 26 9.19 8.74 -12.22
C LEU A 26 10.67 8.99 -11.89
N ALA A 27 11.20 10.16 -12.22
CA ALA A 27 12.58 10.52 -11.90
C ALA A 27 12.87 10.56 -10.39
N GLU A 28 11.86 10.93 -9.59
CA GLU A 28 11.96 11.00 -8.13
C GLU A 28 11.61 9.68 -7.43
N TYR A 29 11.02 8.73 -8.18
CA TYR A 29 10.55 7.47 -7.63
C TYR A 29 11.72 6.51 -7.44
N ILE A 30 11.97 6.13 -6.19
CA ILE A 30 13.05 5.23 -5.78
C ILE A 30 12.51 3.80 -5.73
N GLY A 31 13.33 2.84 -6.14
CA GLY A 31 12.99 1.42 -6.17
C GLY A 31 12.09 1.00 -7.33
N GLN A 32 11.67 -0.25 -7.32
CA GLN A 32 10.81 -0.87 -8.34
C GLN A 32 11.36 -0.66 -9.77
N SER A 33 12.66 -0.78 -9.98
CA SER A 33 13.36 -0.34 -11.19
C SER A 33 12.75 -0.90 -12.48
N GLN A 34 12.42 -2.20 -12.51
CA GLN A 34 11.82 -2.84 -13.69
C GLN A 34 10.43 -2.26 -14.01
N ILE A 35 9.61 -2.02 -13.00
CA ILE A 35 8.27 -1.42 -13.17
C ILE A 35 8.41 0.00 -13.70
N LYS A 36 9.32 0.78 -13.11
CA LYS A 36 9.61 2.16 -13.49
C LYS A 36 10.07 2.26 -14.95
N ASP A 37 10.99 1.42 -15.37
CA ASP A 37 11.53 1.41 -16.73
C ASP A 37 10.44 1.04 -17.76
N ASN A 38 9.63 0.03 -17.46
CA ASN A 38 8.52 -0.36 -18.33
C ASN A 38 7.45 0.74 -18.42
N LEU A 39 7.04 1.31 -17.27
CA LEU A 39 6.04 2.39 -17.26
C LEU A 39 6.53 3.61 -18.03
N LYS A 40 7.81 3.96 -17.94
CA LYS A 40 8.38 5.05 -18.74
C LYS A 40 8.17 4.82 -20.24
N ILE A 41 8.48 3.61 -20.72
CA ILE A 41 8.29 3.25 -22.14
C ILE A 41 6.82 3.32 -22.54
N TYR A 42 5.91 2.76 -21.72
CA TYR A 42 4.47 2.74 -22.03
C TYR A 42 3.87 4.14 -22.05
N ILE A 43 4.24 4.99 -21.09
CA ILE A 43 3.78 6.38 -21.01
C ILE A 43 4.30 7.19 -22.20
N GLU A 44 5.58 7.06 -22.54
CA GLU A 44 6.16 7.74 -23.71
C GLU A 44 5.48 7.29 -25.02
N ALA A 45 5.24 6.00 -25.18
CA ALA A 45 4.56 5.44 -26.34
C ALA A 45 3.09 5.93 -26.45
N ALA A 46 2.33 5.97 -25.36
CA ALA A 46 0.98 6.49 -25.33
C ALA A 46 0.94 7.98 -25.72
N LYS A 47 1.86 8.79 -25.20
CA LYS A 47 2.02 10.20 -25.57
C LYS A 47 2.35 10.40 -27.06
N MET A 48 3.26 9.59 -27.61
CA MET A 48 3.65 9.68 -29.02
C MET A 48 2.48 9.37 -29.97
N ARG A 49 1.57 8.46 -29.56
CA ARG A 49 0.39 8.09 -30.34
C ARG A 49 -0.83 8.96 -30.04
N ASN A 50 -0.74 9.81 -29.03
CA ASN A 50 -1.87 10.59 -28.49
C ASN A 50 -3.06 9.70 -28.12
N GLU A 51 -2.77 8.62 -27.41
CA GLU A 51 -3.75 7.62 -26.95
C GLU A 51 -3.73 7.55 -25.43
N ALA A 52 -4.85 7.08 -24.82
CA ALA A 52 -4.87 6.71 -23.41
C ALA A 52 -3.88 5.56 -23.16
N LEU A 53 -3.26 5.55 -21.97
CA LEU A 53 -2.44 4.42 -21.55
C LEU A 53 -3.33 3.19 -21.34
N ASP A 54 -2.82 2.01 -21.64
CA ASP A 54 -3.50 0.75 -21.28
C ASP A 54 -3.83 0.71 -19.79
N HIS A 55 -4.92 0.00 -19.43
CA HIS A 55 -5.31 -0.16 -18.05
C HIS A 55 -4.23 -0.88 -17.23
N VAL A 56 -3.95 -0.35 -16.03
CA VAL A 56 -2.86 -0.79 -15.17
C VAL A 56 -3.37 -1.43 -13.89
N LEU A 57 -2.90 -2.62 -13.55
CA LEU A 57 -3.12 -3.27 -12.26
C LEU A 57 -1.85 -3.21 -11.42
N LEU A 58 -1.94 -2.59 -10.26
CA LEU A 58 -0.86 -2.52 -9.26
C LEU A 58 -1.23 -3.40 -8.07
N TYR A 59 -0.44 -4.42 -7.77
CA TYR A 59 -0.73 -5.30 -6.63
C TYR A 59 0.51 -5.58 -5.79
N GLY A 60 0.28 -5.94 -4.54
CA GLY A 60 1.32 -6.26 -3.55
C GLY A 60 0.97 -5.78 -2.16
N PRO A 61 1.81 -6.06 -1.16
CA PRO A 61 1.62 -5.67 0.23
C PRO A 61 1.25 -4.19 0.41
N PRO A 62 0.60 -3.81 1.53
CA PRO A 62 0.28 -2.42 1.81
C PRO A 62 1.55 -1.59 2.04
N GLY A 63 1.48 -0.29 1.76
CA GLY A 63 2.58 0.65 2.04
C GLY A 63 3.70 0.71 0.99
N LEU A 64 3.62 -0.04 -0.12
CA LEU A 64 4.64 -0.09 -1.17
C LEU A 64 4.53 1.02 -2.23
N GLY A 65 3.53 1.90 -2.14
CA GLY A 65 3.43 3.05 -3.05
C GLY A 65 2.49 2.88 -4.25
N LYS A 66 1.52 1.95 -4.23
CA LYS A 66 0.52 1.77 -5.32
C LYS A 66 -0.19 3.07 -5.68
N THR A 67 -0.74 3.77 -4.68
CA THR A 67 -1.40 5.08 -4.86
C THR A 67 -0.43 6.15 -5.35
N THR A 68 0.81 6.14 -4.86
CA THR A 68 1.86 7.07 -5.31
C THR A 68 2.17 6.86 -6.79
N LEU A 69 2.30 5.60 -7.23
CA LEU A 69 2.59 5.27 -8.61
C LEU A 69 1.44 5.67 -9.54
N ALA A 70 0.17 5.52 -9.10
CA ALA A 70 -0.99 6.02 -9.84
C ALA A 70 -0.96 7.55 -10.04
N ASN A 71 -0.59 8.31 -9.00
CA ASN A 71 -0.39 9.75 -9.10
C ASN A 71 0.74 10.11 -10.08
N ILE A 72 1.87 9.40 -10.01
CA ILE A 72 3.01 9.59 -10.91
C ILE A 72 2.58 9.34 -12.36
N ILE A 73 1.87 8.27 -12.64
CA ILE A 73 1.39 7.95 -14.01
C ILE A 73 0.53 9.10 -14.55
N ALA A 74 -0.43 9.60 -13.76
CA ALA A 74 -1.27 10.73 -14.17
C ALA A 74 -0.46 12.02 -14.41
N ASN A 75 0.49 12.33 -13.52
CA ASN A 75 1.38 13.48 -13.66
C ASN A 75 2.27 13.36 -14.90
N GLU A 76 2.86 12.17 -15.14
CA GLU A 76 3.66 11.92 -16.34
C GLU A 76 2.86 12.04 -17.62
N LEU A 77 1.61 11.56 -17.64
CA LEU A 77 0.69 11.73 -18.76
C LEU A 77 0.19 13.19 -18.94
N GLY A 78 0.23 13.99 -17.87
CA GLY A 78 -0.27 15.37 -17.87
C GLY A 78 -1.81 15.46 -17.85
N VAL A 79 -2.48 14.48 -17.23
CA VAL A 79 -3.94 14.34 -17.16
C VAL A 79 -4.45 14.39 -15.71
N ASN A 80 -5.77 14.50 -15.55
CA ASN A 80 -6.37 14.49 -14.21
C ASN A 80 -6.42 13.07 -13.63
N LEU A 81 -6.24 12.98 -12.33
CA LEU A 81 -6.44 11.76 -11.55
C LEU A 81 -7.75 11.85 -10.76
N ARG A 82 -8.67 10.93 -11.01
CA ARG A 82 -9.84 10.70 -10.18
C ARG A 82 -9.59 9.50 -9.28
N THR A 83 -9.70 9.68 -7.98
CA THR A 83 -9.40 8.64 -6.98
C THR A 83 -10.65 8.20 -6.26
N THR A 84 -10.84 6.89 -6.17
CA THR A 84 -11.90 6.25 -5.39
C THR A 84 -11.37 4.94 -4.80
N SER A 85 -12.23 4.19 -4.10
CA SER A 85 -11.91 2.86 -3.58
C SER A 85 -13.03 1.87 -3.86
N GLY A 86 -12.70 0.57 -3.94
CA GLY A 86 -13.70 -0.48 -4.14
C GLY A 86 -14.87 -0.38 -3.15
N PRO A 87 -14.62 -0.26 -1.83
CA PRO A 87 -15.70 -0.09 -0.84
C PRO A 87 -16.56 1.16 -0.99
N ALA A 88 -16.04 2.22 -1.62
CA ALA A 88 -16.79 3.46 -1.83
C ALA A 88 -17.75 3.39 -3.01
N ILE A 89 -17.62 2.39 -3.88
CA ILE A 89 -18.50 2.15 -5.02
C ILE A 89 -19.48 1.04 -4.65
N GLU A 90 -20.61 1.41 -4.10
CA GLU A 90 -21.59 0.43 -3.63
C GLU A 90 -22.51 -0.09 -4.73
N ARG A 91 -22.79 0.75 -5.73
CA ARG A 91 -23.78 0.47 -6.78
C ARG A 91 -23.22 0.76 -8.18
N PRO A 92 -23.72 0.08 -9.22
CA PRO A 92 -23.37 0.38 -10.61
C PRO A 92 -23.51 1.85 -11.00
N GLY A 93 -24.52 2.56 -10.45
CA GLY A 93 -24.73 3.99 -10.69
C GLY A 93 -23.62 4.88 -10.15
N ASP A 94 -22.97 4.51 -9.03
CA ASP A 94 -21.86 5.27 -8.47
C ASP A 94 -20.66 5.23 -9.42
N LEU A 95 -20.37 4.04 -9.97
CA LEU A 95 -19.32 3.88 -10.98
C LEU A 95 -19.66 4.62 -12.28
N ALA A 96 -20.90 4.52 -12.76
CA ALA A 96 -21.34 5.23 -13.95
C ALA A 96 -21.18 6.75 -13.80
N ALA A 97 -21.52 7.30 -12.64
CA ALA A 97 -21.34 8.72 -12.36
C ALA A 97 -19.85 9.13 -12.35
N LEU A 98 -18.96 8.29 -11.87
CA LEU A 98 -17.50 8.55 -11.92
C LEU A 98 -17.01 8.55 -13.37
N LEU A 99 -17.38 7.52 -14.17
CA LEU A 99 -16.92 7.34 -15.54
C LEU A 99 -17.42 8.43 -16.48
N THR A 100 -18.69 8.86 -16.36
CA THR A 100 -19.27 9.92 -17.18
C THR A 100 -18.70 11.32 -16.92
N ASN A 101 -18.02 11.51 -15.80
CA ASN A 101 -17.33 12.76 -15.44
C ASN A 101 -15.84 12.78 -15.83
N LEU A 102 -15.32 11.73 -16.48
CA LEU A 102 -13.95 11.71 -17.00
C LEU A 102 -13.84 12.51 -18.29
N GLN A 103 -12.68 13.08 -18.50
CA GLN A 103 -12.26 13.70 -19.75
C GLN A 103 -11.36 12.74 -20.53
N GLU A 104 -11.13 13.03 -21.80
CA GLU A 104 -10.24 12.22 -22.63
C GLU A 104 -8.84 12.15 -22.04
N GLY A 105 -8.33 10.95 -21.90
CA GLY A 105 -7.02 10.64 -21.31
C GLY A 105 -6.97 10.63 -19.78
N ASP A 106 -8.04 11.03 -19.06
CA ASP A 106 -8.05 11.03 -17.59
C ASP A 106 -7.73 9.65 -17.01
N VAL A 107 -7.16 9.65 -15.81
CA VAL A 107 -6.90 8.44 -15.04
C VAL A 107 -7.94 8.27 -13.93
N LEU A 108 -8.60 7.11 -13.91
CA LEU A 108 -9.43 6.66 -12.79
C LEU A 108 -8.62 5.68 -11.94
N PHE A 109 -8.37 6.02 -10.69
CA PHE A 109 -7.71 5.14 -9.73
C PHE A 109 -8.73 4.55 -8.76
N ILE A 110 -8.78 3.21 -8.69
CA ILE A 110 -9.61 2.46 -7.73
C ILE A 110 -8.70 1.69 -6.79
N ASP A 111 -8.61 2.14 -5.53
CA ASP A 111 -7.91 1.41 -4.48
C ASP A 111 -8.76 0.24 -3.96
N GLU A 112 -8.10 -0.83 -3.50
CA GLU A 112 -8.77 -2.05 -3.04
C GLU A 112 -9.83 -2.57 -4.03
N ILE A 113 -9.49 -2.57 -5.33
CA ILE A 113 -10.41 -2.91 -6.44
C ILE A 113 -11.02 -4.32 -6.30
N HIS A 114 -10.36 -5.25 -5.58
CA HIS A 114 -10.88 -6.59 -5.29
C HIS A 114 -12.13 -6.58 -4.39
N ARG A 115 -12.48 -5.43 -3.79
CA ARG A 115 -13.67 -5.24 -2.95
C ARG A 115 -14.87 -4.70 -3.72
N LEU A 116 -14.77 -4.54 -5.02
CA LEU A 116 -15.92 -4.20 -5.86
C LEU A 116 -16.96 -5.32 -5.81
N HIS A 117 -18.23 -4.94 -5.73
CA HIS A 117 -19.32 -5.89 -5.90
C HIS A 117 -19.37 -6.39 -7.36
N ARG A 118 -19.73 -7.66 -7.56
CA ARG A 118 -19.79 -8.26 -8.89
C ARG A 118 -20.64 -7.46 -9.89
N THR A 119 -21.77 -6.91 -9.44
CA THR A 119 -22.63 -6.06 -10.27
C THR A 119 -21.97 -4.77 -10.74
N VAL A 120 -21.00 -4.26 -9.97
CA VAL A 120 -20.19 -3.08 -10.33
C VAL A 120 -19.10 -3.49 -11.33
N GLU A 121 -18.45 -4.64 -11.10
CA GLU A 121 -17.47 -5.18 -12.05
C GLU A 121 -18.09 -5.39 -13.45
N GLU A 122 -19.34 -5.89 -13.54
CA GLU A 122 -20.05 -6.11 -14.80
C GLU A 122 -20.26 -4.82 -15.60
N VAL A 123 -20.40 -3.67 -14.94
CA VAL A 123 -20.43 -2.34 -15.60
C VAL A 123 -19.04 -1.88 -16.03
N LEU A 124 -18.01 -2.28 -15.30
CA LEU A 124 -16.64 -1.89 -15.58
C LEU A 124 -16.09 -2.58 -16.84
N TYR A 125 -16.54 -3.78 -17.17
CA TYR A 125 -16.03 -4.53 -18.32
C TYR A 125 -16.22 -3.79 -19.66
N PRO A 126 -17.43 -3.39 -20.08
CA PRO A 126 -17.59 -2.65 -21.32
C PRO A 126 -16.95 -1.26 -21.28
N ALA A 127 -16.85 -0.66 -20.08
CA ALA A 127 -16.17 0.61 -19.93
C ALA A 127 -14.66 0.49 -20.21
N MET A 128 -14.02 -0.63 -19.83
CA MET A 128 -12.61 -0.88 -20.10
C MET A 128 -12.32 -1.33 -21.53
N GLU A 129 -13.19 -2.15 -22.12
CA GLU A 129 -12.95 -2.72 -23.46
C GLU A 129 -13.36 -1.78 -24.58
N ASP A 130 -14.56 -1.21 -24.45
CA ASP A 130 -15.23 -0.47 -25.54
C ASP A 130 -15.37 1.03 -25.26
N PHE A 131 -14.91 1.50 -24.08
CA PHE A 131 -15.17 2.85 -23.61
C PHE A 131 -16.67 3.20 -23.68
N ALA A 132 -17.52 2.33 -23.16
CA ALA A 132 -18.96 2.49 -23.20
C ALA A 132 -19.63 1.94 -21.93
N LEU A 133 -20.79 2.49 -21.60
CA LEU A 133 -21.66 2.03 -20.52
C LEU A 133 -22.99 1.55 -21.09
N ASP A 134 -23.45 0.39 -20.66
CA ASP A 134 -24.80 -0.10 -20.96
C ASP A 134 -25.72 0.22 -19.78
N ILE A 135 -26.57 1.22 -19.96
CA ILE A 135 -27.48 1.71 -18.91
C ILE A 135 -28.89 1.19 -19.18
N MET A 136 -29.47 0.48 -18.20
CA MET A 136 -30.87 0.05 -18.26
C MET A 136 -31.80 1.18 -17.86
N ILE A 137 -32.64 1.65 -18.78
CA ILE A 137 -33.66 2.68 -18.54
C ILE A 137 -35.04 2.01 -18.52
N GLY A 138 -35.80 2.28 -17.43
CA GLY A 138 -37.12 1.70 -17.20
C GLY A 138 -37.12 0.50 -16.26
N LYS A 139 -38.28 -0.09 -16.05
CA LYS A 139 -38.48 -1.28 -15.19
C LYS A 139 -39.33 -2.32 -15.90
N GLY A 140 -39.09 -3.60 -15.61
CA GLY A 140 -39.87 -4.72 -16.16
C GLY A 140 -39.65 -4.94 -17.65
N PRO A 141 -40.65 -5.51 -18.40
CA PRO A 141 -40.50 -5.89 -19.79
C PRO A 141 -40.30 -4.73 -20.76
N SER A 142 -40.55 -3.49 -20.35
CA SER A 142 -40.32 -2.27 -21.14
C SER A 142 -38.98 -1.61 -20.89
N ALA A 143 -38.12 -2.21 -20.07
CA ALA A 143 -36.77 -1.72 -19.85
C ALA A 143 -35.95 -1.79 -21.16
N ARG A 144 -35.22 -0.73 -21.47
CA ARG A 144 -34.36 -0.63 -22.64
C ARG A 144 -32.92 -0.41 -22.21
N SER A 145 -31.98 -1.10 -22.85
CA SER A 145 -30.56 -0.78 -22.70
C SER A 145 -30.22 0.40 -23.61
N VAL A 146 -29.57 1.40 -23.04
CA VAL A 146 -28.99 2.53 -23.76
C VAL A 146 -27.49 2.50 -23.57
N ARG A 147 -26.76 2.43 -24.68
CA ARG A 147 -25.31 2.50 -24.70
C ARG A 147 -24.87 3.96 -24.70
N LEU A 148 -24.04 4.32 -23.72
CA LEU A 148 -23.45 5.64 -23.58
C LEU A 148 -21.94 5.53 -23.83
N ASP A 149 -21.43 6.24 -24.83
CA ASP A 149 -20.01 6.29 -25.11
C ASP A 149 -19.28 7.13 -24.06
N LEU A 150 -18.11 6.65 -23.66
CA LEU A 150 -17.19 7.31 -22.73
C LEU A 150 -15.97 7.83 -23.49
N PRO A 151 -15.36 8.93 -23.05
CA PRO A 151 -14.04 9.31 -23.55
C PRO A 151 -13.02 8.22 -23.19
N PRO A 152 -12.02 7.96 -24.05
CA PRO A 152 -10.92 7.06 -23.70
C PRO A 152 -10.25 7.49 -22.40
N PHE A 153 -10.04 6.56 -21.47
CA PHE A 153 -9.45 6.80 -20.15
C PHE A 153 -8.55 5.64 -19.75
N THR A 154 -7.71 5.86 -18.75
CA THR A 154 -6.90 4.81 -18.15
C THR A 154 -7.47 4.42 -16.77
N LEU A 155 -7.81 3.15 -16.58
CA LEU A 155 -8.11 2.61 -15.28
C LEU A 155 -6.81 2.14 -14.61
N ILE A 156 -6.54 2.60 -13.40
CA ILE A 156 -5.49 2.04 -12.54
C ILE A 156 -6.17 1.37 -11.35
N GLY A 157 -6.14 0.05 -11.31
CA GLY A 157 -6.61 -0.75 -10.18
C GLY A 157 -5.47 -1.03 -9.20
N ALA A 158 -5.73 -0.87 -7.90
CA ALA A 158 -4.78 -1.27 -6.86
C ALA A 158 -5.40 -2.33 -5.93
N THR A 159 -4.60 -3.31 -5.53
CA THR A 159 -5.05 -4.35 -4.59
C THR A 159 -3.91 -4.92 -3.76
N THR A 160 -4.20 -5.27 -2.53
CA THR A 160 -3.32 -6.10 -1.69
C THR A 160 -3.51 -7.60 -1.96
N ARG A 161 -4.64 -7.98 -2.56
CA ARG A 161 -5.09 -9.38 -2.74
C ARG A 161 -5.46 -9.67 -4.19
N ALA A 162 -4.47 -9.76 -5.07
CA ALA A 162 -4.68 -10.03 -6.50
C ALA A 162 -5.45 -11.35 -6.77
N GLY A 163 -5.31 -12.33 -5.89
CA GLY A 163 -6.03 -13.61 -5.99
C GLY A 163 -7.54 -13.52 -5.77
N LEU A 164 -8.05 -12.42 -5.21
CA LEU A 164 -9.49 -12.18 -5.01
C LEU A 164 -10.15 -11.45 -6.20
N LEU A 165 -9.34 -10.94 -7.16
CA LEU A 165 -9.89 -10.38 -8.39
C LEU A 165 -10.51 -11.47 -9.24
N SER A 166 -11.67 -11.18 -9.82
CA SER A 166 -12.26 -12.05 -10.82
C SER A 166 -11.34 -12.18 -12.04
N ALA A 167 -11.27 -13.36 -12.65
CA ALA A 167 -10.45 -13.56 -13.84
C ALA A 167 -10.86 -12.59 -14.97
N PRO A 168 -12.19 -12.38 -15.26
CA PRO A 168 -12.59 -11.43 -16.28
C PRO A 168 -12.10 -10.00 -16.04
N LEU A 169 -12.08 -9.53 -14.80
CA LEU A 169 -11.56 -8.18 -14.48
C LEU A 169 -10.05 -8.11 -14.68
N ARG A 170 -9.33 -9.11 -14.16
CA ARG A 170 -7.88 -9.15 -14.23
C ARG A 170 -7.36 -9.19 -15.67
N ASP A 171 -8.01 -9.96 -16.54
CA ASP A 171 -7.59 -10.18 -17.92
C ASP A 171 -7.79 -8.92 -18.81
N ARG A 172 -8.51 -7.90 -18.30
CA ARG A 172 -8.70 -6.60 -18.96
C ARG A 172 -7.61 -5.58 -18.67
N PHE A 173 -6.71 -5.88 -17.76
CA PHE A 173 -5.55 -5.03 -17.51
C PHE A 173 -4.41 -5.38 -18.48
N GLY A 174 -4.06 -4.46 -19.37
CA GLY A 174 -2.94 -4.62 -20.30
C GLY A 174 -1.57 -4.58 -19.62
N VAL A 175 -1.48 -3.86 -18.50
CA VAL A 175 -0.25 -3.72 -17.71
C VAL A 175 -0.48 -4.21 -16.29
N VAL A 176 0.22 -5.28 -15.89
CA VAL A 176 0.08 -5.88 -14.55
C VAL A 176 1.42 -5.85 -13.84
N ASN A 177 1.49 -5.10 -12.74
CA ASN A 177 2.73 -4.90 -11.99
C ASN A 177 2.58 -5.34 -10.54
N ARG A 178 3.46 -6.23 -10.10
CA ARG A 178 3.61 -6.61 -8.70
C ARG A 178 4.66 -5.72 -8.04
N LEU A 179 4.25 -4.96 -7.02
CA LEU A 179 5.19 -4.20 -6.21
C LEU A 179 5.83 -5.12 -5.17
N GLU A 180 7.14 -4.98 -5.03
CA GLU A 180 7.93 -5.76 -4.08
C GLU A 180 8.40 -4.90 -2.92
N PHE A 181 8.85 -5.55 -1.85
CA PHE A 181 9.45 -4.86 -0.73
C PHE A 181 10.74 -4.17 -1.17
N TYR A 182 11.00 -3.02 -0.59
CA TYR A 182 12.19 -2.22 -0.85
C TYR A 182 13.40 -2.77 -0.10
N THR A 183 14.58 -2.60 -0.65
CA THR A 183 15.82 -2.89 0.04
C THR A 183 16.11 -1.83 1.12
N VAL A 184 17.05 -2.12 2.02
CA VAL A 184 17.45 -1.16 3.05
C VAL A 184 18.06 0.08 2.41
N GLU A 185 18.87 -0.09 1.36
CA GLU A 185 19.50 1.00 0.61
C GLU A 185 18.46 1.91 -0.03
N GLU A 186 17.44 1.34 -0.70
CA GLU A 186 16.35 2.12 -1.30
C GLU A 186 15.56 2.91 -0.25
N LEU A 187 15.30 2.28 0.91
CA LEU A 187 14.61 2.95 2.02
C LEU A 187 15.46 4.02 2.69
N SER A 188 16.78 3.82 2.79
CA SER A 188 17.72 4.83 3.29
C SER A 188 17.70 6.08 2.41
N TYR A 189 17.67 5.91 1.08
CA TYR A 189 17.47 7.04 0.15
C TYR A 189 16.13 7.75 0.36
N ILE A 190 15.05 7.01 0.57
CA ILE A 190 13.72 7.57 0.85
C ILE A 190 13.72 8.36 2.16
N VAL A 191 14.37 7.84 3.20
CA VAL A 191 14.51 8.50 4.51
C VAL A 191 15.33 9.78 4.38
N SER A 192 16.49 9.72 3.70
CA SER A 192 17.35 10.89 3.48
C SER A 192 16.62 11.98 2.69
N ARG A 193 15.96 11.62 1.58
CA ARG A 193 15.12 12.56 0.82
C ARG A 193 14.00 13.15 1.68
N GLY A 194 13.40 12.33 2.54
CA GLY A 194 12.36 12.79 3.47
C GLY A 194 12.91 13.78 4.51
N ALA A 195 14.12 13.58 5.02
CA ALA A 195 14.80 14.48 5.92
C ALA A 195 15.11 15.84 5.23
N ASP A 196 15.58 15.81 3.99
CA ASP A 196 15.81 17.00 3.18
C ASP A 196 14.52 17.82 3.00
N ILE A 197 13.39 17.15 2.69
CA ILE A 197 12.08 17.82 2.55
C ILE A 197 11.64 18.47 3.88
N PHE A 198 11.97 17.87 4.99
CA PHE A 198 11.70 18.42 6.33
C PHE A 198 12.69 19.50 6.75
N GLY A 199 13.77 19.72 6.00
CA GLY A 199 14.85 20.64 6.35
C GLY A 199 15.61 20.19 7.61
N ILE A 200 15.84 18.89 7.78
CA ILE A 200 16.48 18.30 8.95
C ILE A 200 17.72 17.52 8.51
N ASP A 201 18.83 17.81 9.17
CA ASP A 201 20.06 17.05 8.94
C ASP A 201 19.96 15.64 9.53
N ILE A 202 20.24 14.64 8.72
CA ILE A 202 20.41 13.26 9.12
C ILE A 202 21.89 12.88 8.96
N ILE A 203 22.50 12.37 10.04
CA ILE A 203 23.96 12.24 10.14
C ILE A 203 24.36 10.78 10.42
N GLY A 204 25.44 10.36 9.78
CA GLY A 204 25.98 9.00 9.93
C GLY A 204 25.00 7.95 9.38
N ASP A 205 24.90 6.81 10.06
CA ASP A 205 24.06 5.66 9.65
C ASP A 205 22.60 5.80 10.12
N ALA A 206 22.15 7.01 10.49
CA ALA A 206 20.81 7.21 11.05
C ALA A 206 19.70 6.90 10.04
N ALA A 207 19.92 7.19 8.75
CA ALA A 207 18.98 6.82 7.68
C ALA A 207 18.88 5.30 7.54
N ASP A 208 19.99 4.59 7.62
CA ASP A 208 20.06 3.13 7.55
C ASP A 208 19.38 2.47 8.76
N GLU A 209 19.54 3.02 9.96
CA GLU A 209 18.85 2.56 11.17
C GLU A 209 17.32 2.65 11.05
N ILE A 210 16.82 3.75 10.47
CA ILE A 210 15.40 3.92 10.21
C ILE A 210 14.94 2.97 9.12
N ALA A 211 15.71 2.87 8.02
CA ALA A 211 15.42 2.03 6.88
C ALA A 211 15.35 0.55 7.27
N LEU A 212 16.32 0.05 8.04
CA LEU A 212 16.39 -1.33 8.50
C LEU A 212 15.11 -1.75 9.26
N ARG A 213 14.55 -0.83 10.05
CA ARG A 213 13.34 -1.10 10.85
C ARG A 213 12.04 -0.76 10.13
N SER A 214 12.10 -0.39 8.84
CA SER A 214 10.94 0.04 8.05
C SER A 214 10.21 -1.09 7.33
N ARG A 215 10.52 -2.35 7.64
CA ARG A 215 9.83 -3.53 7.11
C ARG A 215 9.73 -3.55 5.57
N GLY A 216 10.74 -3.05 4.87
CA GLY A 216 10.73 -3.00 3.41
C GLY A 216 9.66 -2.07 2.81
N THR A 217 9.05 -1.15 3.59
CA THR A 217 7.96 -0.31 3.09
C THR A 217 8.20 1.19 3.27
N PRO A 218 8.06 2.00 2.21
CA PRO A 218 8.21 3.46 2.27
C PRO A 218 7.25 4.14 3.26
N ARG A 219 6.02 3.63 3.42
CA ARG A 219 5.06 4.18 4.37
C ARG A 219 5.57 4.10 5.81
N ILE A 220 6.16 2.97 6.20
CA ILE A 220 6.72 2.79 7.55
C ILE A 220 7.99 3.66 7.69
N ALA A 221 8.86 3.69 6.67
CA ALA A 221 10.06 4.52 6.68
C ALA A 221 9.74 6.00 6.95
N ASN A 222 8.79 6.56 6.20
CA ASN A 222 8.34 7.94 6.38
C ASN A 222 7.69 8.19 7.75
N ARG A 223 6.91 7.22 8.25
CA ARG A 223 6.31 7.29 9.59
C ARG A 223 7.36 7.29 10.68
N LEU A 224 8.36 6.40 10.58
CA LEU A 224 9.45 6.34 11.55
C LEU A 224 10.32 7.59 11.51
N LEU A 225 10.68 8.08 10.30
CA LEU A 225 11.42 9.32 10.13
C LEU A 225 10.71 10.49 10.83
N LYS A 226 9.40 10.63 10.64
CA LYS A 226 8.60 11.68 11.28
C LYS A 226 8.68 11.61 12.80
N ARG A 227 8.60 10.41 13.40
CA ARG A 227 8.70 10.23 14.85
C ARG A 227 10.11 10.45 15.38
N VAL A 228 11.13 9.99 14.66
CA VAL A 228 12.54 10.25 15.01
C VAL A 228 12.85 11.74 14.94
N ARG A 229 12.33 12.46 13.93
CA ARG A 229 12.41 13.91 13.84
C ARG A 229 11.83 14.61 15.08
N ASP A 230 10.57 14.24 15.45
CA ASP A 230 9.90 14.83 16.60
C ASP A 230 10.75 14.62 17.88
N PHE A 231 11.37 13.44 17.99
CA PHE A 231 12.26 13.12 19.10
C PHE A 231 13.55 13.95 19.08
N ALA A 232 14.19 14.09 17.92
CA ALA A 232 15.40 14.89 17.74
C ALA A 232 15.17 16.37 18.08
N GLN A 233 14.02 16.93 17.69
CA GLN A 233 13.66 18.32 17.99
C GLN A 233 13.47 18.60 19.48
N VAL A 234 12.99 17.62 20.25
CA VAL A 234 12.68 17.80 21.67
C VAL A 234 13.86 17.40 22.59
N ARG A 235 14.65 16.41 22.19
CA ARG A 235 15.67 15.77 23.02
C ARG A 235 17.11 16.01 22.58
N ALA A 236 17.29 16.56 21.36
CA ALA A 236 18.59 16.84 20.79
C ALA A 236 18.56 18.23 20.13
N ASP A 237 19.63 18.59 19.41
CA ASP A 237 19.80 19.90 18.75
C ASP A 237 19.04 20.01 17.42
N GLY A 238 18.05 19.15 17.18
CA GLY A 238 17.29 19.10 15.94
C GLY A 238 17.92 18.22 14.84
N HIS A 239 19.13 17.71 15.05
CA HIS A 239 19.80 16.79 14.12
C HIS A 239 19.49 15.34 14.44
N ILE A 240 19.28 14.52 13.42
CA ILE A 240 19.05 13.07 13.58
C ILE A 240 20.41 12.36 13.47
N THR A 241 21.02 12.06 14.60
CA THR A 241 22.21 11.20 14.63
C THR A 241 21.82 9.73 14.79
N THR A 242 22.76 8.82 14.52
CA THR A 242 22.54 7.37 14.69
C THR A 242 22.06 7.01 16.10
N ASP A 243 22.62 7.63 17.15
CA ASP A 243 22.24 7.37 18.53
C ASP A 243 20.84 7.88 18.85
N ILE A 244 20.48 9.07 18.37
CA ILE A 244 19.13 9.64 18.49
C ILE A 244 18.10 8.75 17.76
N ALA A 245 18.43 8.28 16.55
CA ALA A 245 17.56 7.37 15.81
C ALA A 245 17.34 6.07 16.60
N LYS A 246 18.40 5.45 17.13
CA LYS A 246 18.31 4.22 17.95
C LYS A 246 17.47 4.43 19.21
N GLU A 247 17.71 5.51 19.95
CA GLU A 247 16.94 5.82 21.17
C GLU A 247 15.46 6.05 20.86
N ALA A 248 15.15 6.84 19.83
CA ALA A 248 13.78 7.10 19.40
C ALA A 248 13.05 5.81 19.00
N LEU A 249 13.68 4.96 18.17
CA LEU A 249 13.12 3.71 17.70
C LEU A 249 12.90 2.71 18.86
N GLN A 250 13.81 2.67 19.83
CA GLN A 250 13.63 1.87 21.04
C GLN A 250 12.43 2.34 21.88
N ARG A 251 12.24 3.66 22.03
CA ARG A 251 11.07 4.22 22.73
C ARG A 251 9.75 3.95 21.99
N LEU A 252 9.79 3.88 20.67
CA LEU A 252 8.66 3.46 19.83
C LEU A 252 8.41 1.95 19.89
N GLN A 253 9.21 1.20 20.64
CA GLN A 253 9.14 -0.25 20.78
C GLN A 253 9.26 -0.98 19.43
N VAL A 254 10.08 -0.43 18.53
CA VAL A 254 10.44 -1.04 17.26
C VAL A 254 11.82 -1.67 17.42
N ASP A 255 11.88 -2.97 17.31
CA ASP A 255 13.13 -3.72 17.49
C ASP A 255 14.08 -3.61 16.28
N PRO A 256 15.30 -4.15 16.32
CA PRO A 256 16.26 -4.10 15.22
C PRO A 256 15.75 -4.71 13.90
N MET A 257 14.81 -5.64 13.96
CA MET A 257 14.17 -6.25 12.78
C MET A 257 12.89 -5.52 12.35
N GLY A 258 12.58 -4.38 12.98
CA GLY A 258 11.36 -3.62 12.68
C GLY A 258 10.09 -4.23 13.26
N LEU A 259 10.17 -5.21 14.14
CA LEU A 259 9.00 -5.78 14.80
C LEU A 259 8.49 -4.83 15.88
N ASP A 260 7.18 -4.67 15.92
CA ASP A 260 6.49 -3.90 16.95
C ASP A 260 5.92 -4.79 18.06
N LEU A 261 5.21 -4.16 18.99
CA LEU A 261 4.61 -4.85 20.13
C LEU A 261 3.63 -5.97 19.72
N ILE A 262 2.89 -5.77 18.63
CA ILE A 262 1.90 -6.75 18.17
C ILE A 262 2.57 -7.95 17.53
N ASP A 263 3.64 -7.75 16.73
CA ASP A 263 4.43 -8.87 16.19
C ASP A 263 5.01 -9.73 17.31
N HIS A 264 5.63 -9.08 18.31
CA HIS A 264 6.16 -9.77 19.48
C HIS A 264 5.07 -10.53 20.25
N LYS A 265 3.89 -9.92 20.42
CA LYS A 265 2.74 -10.55 21.09
C LYS A 265 2.26 -11.76 20.31
N MET A 266 2.15 -11.64 18.98
CA MET A 266 1.75 -12.72 18.08
C MET A 266 2.72 -13.89 18.12
N LEU A 267 4.00 -13.66 17.87
CA LEU A 267 5.02 -14.71 17.87
C LEU A 267 5.16 -15.38 19.24
N ARG A 268 5.15 -14.60 20.34
CA ARG A 268 5.18 -15.14 21.70
C ARG A 268 3.94 -15.97 22.03
N ALA A 269 2.76 -15.55 21.62
CA ALA A 269 1.53 -16.31 21.79
C ALA A 269 1.58 -17.64 21.05
N MET A 270 2.02 -17.64 19.78
CA MET A 270 2.20 -18.87 19.01
C MET A 270 3.18 -19.82 19.67
N ILE A 271 4.32 -19.34 20.13
CA ILE A 271 5.37 -20.16 20.75
C ILE A 271 4.93 -20.70 22.11
N LYS A 272 4.43 -19.84 23.00
CA LYS A 272 4.13 -20.23 24.39
C LYS A 272 2.84 -21.03 24.52
N ASN A 273 1.78 -20.62 23.82
CA ASN A 273 0.46 -21.21 23.99
C ASN A 273 0.22 -22.41 23.04
N PHE A 274 0.91 -22.42 21.89
CA PHE A 274 0.66 -23.39 20.82
C PHE A 274 1.93 -24.14 20.38
N ARG A 275 3.01 -24.09 21.16
CA ARG A 275 4.30 -24.76 20.87
C ARG A 275 4.87 -24.46 19.49
N GLY A 276 4.63 -23.23 18.98
CA GLY A 276 5.05 -22.78 17.65
C GLY A 276 4.08 -23.10 16.52
N GLY A 277 2.99 -23.79 16.79
CA GLY A 277 1.96 -24.12 15.79
C GLY A 277 2.02 -25.57 15.29
N PRO A 278 1.20 -25.94 14.28
CA PRO A 278 0.37 -25.04 13.43
C PRO A 278 -0.85 -24.47 14.14
N VAL A 279 -1.14 -23.16 13.95
CA VAL A 279 -2.26 -22.44 14.57
C VAL A 279 -3.10 -21.74 13.50
N GLY A 280 -4.42 -21.81 13.61
CA GLY A 280 -5.36 -21.10 12.75
C GLY A 280 -5.28 -19.58 12.96
N LEU A 281 -5.55 -18.80 11.89
CA LEU A 281 -5.52 -17.34 11.92
C LEU A 281 -6.46 -16.77 12.99
N ASP A 282 -7.71 -17.26 13.03
CA ASP A 282 -8.74 -16.78 13.97
C ASP A 282 -8.37 -17.09 15.43
N THR A 283 -7.67 -18.22 15.66
CA THR A 283 -7.16 -18.58 16.98
C THR A 283 -6.06 -17.63 17.44
N ILE A 284 -5.15 -17.26 16.54
CA ILE A 284 -4.12 -16.26 16.81
C ILE A 284 -4.77 -14.91 17.12
N ALA A 285 -5.70 -14.47 16.26
CA ALA A 285 -6.43 -13.21 16.38
C ALA A 285 -7.13 -13.09 17.74
N ALA A 286 -7.91 -14.09 18.10
CA ALA A 286 -8.60 -14.16 19.40
C ALA A 286 -7.60 -14.15 20.58
N THR A 287 -6.47 -14.82 20.45
CA THR A 287 -5.46 -14.90 21.53
C THR A 287 -4.78 -13.56 21.81
N ILE A 288 -4.53 -12.76 20.75
CA ILE A 288 -3.84 -11.48 20.88
C ILE A 288 -4.80 -10.28 20.92
N GLY A 289 -6.10 -10.49 20.68
CA GLY A 289 -7.12 -9.44 20.68
C GLY A 289 -7.04 -8.53 19.47
N GLU A 290 -6.73 -9.10 18.29
CA GLU A 290 -6.68 -8.41 17.00
C GLU A 290 -7.70 -9.02 16.02
N GLU A 291 -8.01 -8.28 14.95
CA GLU A 291 -8.84 -8.81 13.87
C GLU A 291 -8.02 -9.74 12.97
N SER A 292 -8.59 -10.88 12.56
CA SER A 292 -7.94 -11.85 11.66
C SER A 292 -7.44 -11.19 10.37
N GLN A 293 -8.24 -10.30 9.79
CA GLN A 293 -7.89 -9.58 8.57
C GLN A 293 -6.69 -8.64 8.79
N THR A 294 -6.62 -7.96 9.92
CA THR A 294 -5.48 -7.10 10.27
C THR A 294 -4.18 -7.90 10.37
N ILE A 295 -4.24 -9.09 11.01
CA ILE A 295 -3.07 -9.97 11.08
C ILE A 295 -2.64 -10.38 9.67
N GLU A 296 -3.57 -10.83 8.83
CA GLU A 296 -3.28 -11.35 7.50
C GLU A 296 -2.76 -10.26 6.54
N ASP A 297 -3.27 -9.03 6.66
CA ASP A 297 -2.94 -7.95 5.71
C ASP A 297 -1.75 -7.10 6.16
N VAL A 298 -1.50 -6.96 7.48
CA VAL A 298 -0.52 -6.01 8.01
C VAL A 298 0.70 -6.69 8.63
N TYR A 299 0.51 -7.72 9.45
CA TYR A 299 1.59 -8.34 10.22
C TYR A 299 2.21 -9.55 9.51
N GLU A 300 1.38 -10.46 9.07
CA GLU A 300 1.81 -11.73 8.48
C GLU A 300 2.73 -11.56 7.25
N PRO A 301 2.48 -10.65 6.29
CA PRO A 301 3.31 -10.54 5.09
C PRO A 301 4.78 -10.28 5.39
N TYR A 302 5.08 -9.42 6.35
CA TYR A 302 6.45 -9.14 6.74
C TYR A 302 7.10 -10.30 7.51
N LEU A 303 6.37 -10.92 8.43
CA LEU A 303 6.86 -12.08 9.18
C LEU A 303 7.17 -13.29 8.28
N LEU A 304 6.38 -13.48 7.21
CA LEU A 304 6.64 -14.47 6.17
C LEU A 304 7.90 -14.12 5.38
N GLN A 305 8.07 -12.85 5.01
CA GLN A 305 9.22 -12.38 4.23
C GLN A 305 10.54 -12.57 4.97
N ILE A 306 10.61 -12.22 6.27
CA ILE A 306 11.81 -12.39 7.08
C ILE A 306 11.99 -13.82 7.59
N GLY A 307 11.10 -14.72 7.23
CA GLY A 307 11.16 -16.14 7.57
C GLY A 307 10.88 -16.46 9.03
N TYR A 308 10.16 -15.60 9.76
CA TYR A 308 9.77 -15.88 11.17
C TYR A 308 8.46 -16.66 11.25
N LEU A 309 7.69 -16.65 10.18
CA LEU A 309 6.42 -17.36 10.06
C LEU A 309 6.40 -18.22 8.81
N GLN A 310 5.71 -19.34 8.84
CA GLN A 310 5.37 -20.17 7.68
C GLN A 310 3.87 -20.43 7.62
N ARG A 311 3.31 -20.41 6.41
CA ARG A 311 1.93 -20.91 6.15
C ARG A 311 1.97 -22.39 5.79
N THR A 312 1.13 -23.16 6.46
CA THR A 312 0.90 -24.57 6.14
C THR A 312 -0.61 -24.80 5.91
N PRO A 313 -1.03 -25.93 5.28
CA PRO A 313 -2.44 -26.24 5.15
C PRO A 313 -3.21 -26.34 6.49
N ARG A 314 -2.49 -26.60 7.60
CA ARG A 314 -3.07 -26.71 8.95
C ARG A 314 -3.03 -25.39 9.73
N GLY A 315 -2.37 -24.36 9.23
CA GLY A 315 -2.25 -23.07 9.91
C GLY A 315 -0.85 -22.48 9.84
N ARG A 316 -0.58 -21.51 10.69
CA ARG A 316 0.68 -20.76 10.78
C ARG A 316 1.63 -21.43 11.76
N VAL A 317 2.91 -21.44 11.42
CA VAL A 317 3.97 -22.04 12.23
C VAL A 317 5.09 -21.01 12.44
N ALA A 318 5.51 -20.80 13.69
CA ALA A 318 6.69 -20.00 14.02
C ALA A 318 7.95 -20.82 13.70
N THR A 319 8.89 -20.20 13.00
CA THR A 319 10.12 -20.86 12.54
C THR A 319 11.20 -20.83 13.62
N PRO A 320 12.27 -21.64 13.50
CA PRO A 320 13.44 -21.57 14.37
C PRO A 320 14.04 -20.16 14.51
N ALA A 321 14.03 -19.38 13.41
CA ALA A 321 14.51 -18.01 13.41
C ALA A 321 13.69 -17.09 14.34
N ALA A 322 12.37 -17.30 14.42
CA ALA A 322 11.51 -16.56 15.35
C ALA A 322 11.83 -16.90 16.83
N TYR A 323 12.09 -18.18 17.14
CA TYR A 323 12.51 -18.59 18.48
C TYR A 323 13.84 -17.94 18.88
N GLN A 324 14.82 -17.97 17.97
CA GLN A 324 16.14 -17.37 18.19
C GLN A 324 16.03 -15.86 18.43
N HIS A 325 15.25 -15.17 17.62
CA HIS A 325 15.02 -13.72 17.73
C HIS A 325 14.39 -13.33 19.08
N LEU A 326 13.42 -14.11 19.54
CA LEU A 326 12.73 -13.88 20.82
C LEU A 326 13.51 -14.38 22.04
N GLY A 327 14.65 -15.05 21.87
CA GLY A 327 15.43 -15.66 22.93
C GLY A 327 14.67 -16.79 23.65
N LEU A 328 13.80 -17.51 22.94
CA LEU A 328 12.99 -18.59 23.50
C LEU A 328 13.55 -19.96 23.10
N PRO A 329 13.50 -20.97 24.01
CA PRO A 329 13.97 -22.31 23.68
C PRO A 329 13.07 -22.96 22.64
N MET A 330 13.70 -23.67 21.69
CA MET A 330 12.96 -24.50 20.75
C MET A 330 12.41 -25.76 21.43
N PRO A 331 11.23 -26.27 20.99
CA PRO A 331 10.75 -27.56 21.44
C PRO A 331 11.76 -28.66 21.11
N ALA A 332 11.94 -29.62 22.00
CA ALA A 332 12.94 -30.68 21.86
C ALA A 332 12.66 -31.68 20.71
N ASP A 333 11.45 -31.64 20.10
CA ASP A 333 11.00 -32.53 19.02
C ASP A 333 10.34 -31.67 17.91
N SER A 334 11.15 -31.10 17.05
CA SER A 334 10.66 -30.45 15.82
C SER A 334 11.49 -30.83 14.61
#